data_d5cc3c87960e79ae14f0b42b23e0dc24
#
_entry.id   d5cc3c87960e79ae14f0b42b23e0dc24
#
_cell.length_a   1.000
_cell.length_b   1.000
_cell.length_c   1.000
_cell.angle_alpha   90.00
_cell.angle_beta   90.00
_cell.angle_gamma   90.00
#
_symmetry.space_group_name_H-M   'P 1'
#
loop_
_entity.id
_entity.type
_entity.pdbx_description
1 polymer ?
#
loop_
_entity_poly.entity_id
_entity_poly.type
_entity_poly.pdbx_seq_one_letter_code
_entity_poly.pdbx_strand_id
1 'polypeptide(L)'
;VRITPESCFSETYPQARRRFLAAAEEAGARIASYENPLARGPLGHALHLDSAWFGPADASTVLLNTSGTHGAEGFGGSAAQIAWIREEGAASLPPGVAMLMLHAVNPFGFAWGLRCTENNVDLNRNFLDHNQPHPENPLYAELHPSLCPKRIDEEAIHKMLMAGARFIDRHGQWALEDALSRGQYTHPDGYHFGGTAPEWSNLAIRQIVARELAHAPRIGFIDWHSGPAGDGDLIHLCFSRPGSAALDRAKCWWGPNSLDPKTIERMWGSKRPTRRGILFWGLEEMVAPHASVTGAVIEFRSARLKNDPAKAMRVSMLERWLRFEGGFDAPEAEGYFEEIRDDYAPRRRSWQENVLTNALACYEQTLRGLGEWTQEGLNKAAD
;
A
#
# COMPACT_ATOMS: atom_id res chain seq x y z
N VAL A 1 -4.14 8.26 -26.26
CA VAL A 1 -3.02 7.28 -26.26
C VAL A 1 -3.57 5.94 -25.85
N ARG A 2 -3.26 4.87 -26.61
CA ARG A 2 -3.74 3.52 -26.28
C ARG A 2 -3.10 3.07 -24.95
N ILE A 3 -3.90 2.64 -23.98
CA ILE A 3 -3.42 2.09 -22.71
C ILE A 3 -2.86 0.69 -22.96
N THR A 4 -1.56 0.53 -22.70
CA THR A 4 -0.83 -0.74 -22.84
C THR A 4 0.17 -0.88 -21.69
N PRO A 5 0.63 -2.10 -21.38
CA PRO A 5 1.71 -2.28 -20.41
C PRO A 5 2.93 -1.40 -20.67
N GLU A 6 3.38 -1.31 -21.91
CA GLU A 6 4.56 -0.52 -22.30
C GLU A 6 4.37 0.99 -22.08
N SER A 7 3.13 1.48 -22.17
CA SER A 7 2.82 2.88 -21.93
C SER A 7 2.71 3.24 -20.45
N CYS A 8 2.32 2.30 -19.56
CA CYS A 8 2.00 2.57 -18.17
C CYS A 8 3.05 2.00 -17.19
N PHE A 9 3.51 0.76 -17.40
CA PHE A 9 4.51 0.15 -16.53
C PHE A 9 5.91 0.72 -16.75
N SER A 10 6.72 0.67 -15.73
CA SER A 10 8.09 1.17 -15.72
C SER A 10 9.04 0.14 -15.13
N GLU A 11 10.31 0.18 -15.54
CA GLU A 11 11.34 -0.72 -15.04
C GLU A 11 12.02 -0.18 -13.78
N THR A 12 12.03 1.13 -13.60
CA THR A 12 12.69 1.79 -12.48
C THR A 12 11.81 2.90 -11.89
N TYR A 13 12.03 3.25 -10.63
CA TYR A 13 11.39 4.38 -9.98
C TYR A 13 11.58 5.71 -10.75
N PRO A 14 12.79 6.10 -11.20
CA PRO A 14 12.92 7.34 -11.96
C PRO A 14 12.11 7.37 -13.26
N GLN A 15 11.94 6.21 -13.91
CA GLN A 15 11.09 6.10 -15.09
C GLN A 15 9.61 6.23 -14.73
N ALA A 16 9.16 5.56 -13.66
CA ALA A 16 7.79 5.62 -13.15
C ALA A 16 7.41 7.06 -12.79
N ARG A 17 8.27 7.74 -12.02
CA ARG A 17 8.10 9.15 -11.63
C ARG A 17 7.98 10.06 -12.84
N ARG A 18 8.90 9.96 -13.81
CA ARG A 18 8.83 10.78 -15.03
C ARG A 18 7.54 10.57 -15.81
N ARG A 19 7.09 9.31 -15.95
CA ARG A 19 5.84 8.98 -16.67
C ARG A 19 4.61 9.52 -15.94
N PHE A 20 4.58 9.41 -14.62
CA PHE A 20 3.50 9.93 -13.79
C PHE A 20 3.41 11.45 -13.92
N LEU A 21 4.53 12.17 -13.73
CA LEU A 21 4.57 13.62 -13.81
C LEU A 21 4.19 14.13 -15.21
N ALA A 22 4.72 13.51 -16.26
CA ALA A 22 4.39 13.90 -17.64
C ALA A 22 2.90 13.67 -17.94
N ALA A 23 2.32 12.55 -17.54
CA ALA A 23 0.89 12.28 -17.73
C ALA A 23 0.02 13.27 -16.93
N ALA A 24 0.40 13.57 -15.68
CA ALA A 24 -0.32 14.50 -14.83
C ALA A 24 -0.26 15.95 -15.38
N GLU A 25 0.90 16.39 -15.90
CA GLU A 25 1.09 17.69 -16.53
C GLU A 25 0.26 17.81 -17.82
N GLU A 26 0.32 16.81 -18.70
CA GLU A 26 -0.49 16.75 -19.93
C GLU A 26 -2.01 16.82 -19.64
N ALA A 27 -2.45 16.20 -18.53
CA ALA A 27 -3.84 16.22 -18.09
C ALA A 27 -4.23 17.48 -17.30
N GLY A 28 -3.33 18.46 -17.15
CA GLY A 28 -3.58 19.74 -16.48
C GLY A 28 -3.72 19.63 -14.95
N ALA A 29 -3.13 18.63 -14.33
CA ALA A 29 -3.14 18.46 -12.88
C ALA A 29 -2.36 19.57 -12.17
N ARG A 30 -2.78 19.93 -10.95
CA ARG A 30 -1.97 20.71 -10.02
C ARG A 30 -1.00 19.77 -9.31
N ILE A 31 0.29 19.94 -9.58
CA ILE A 31 1.36 19.04 -9.12
C ILE A 31 2.16 19.71 -8.00
N ALA A 32 2.57 18.89 -7.00
CA ALA A 32 3.59 19.26 -6.02
C ALA A 32 4.51 18.07 -5.75
N SER A 33 5.79 18.35 -5.50
CA SER A 33 6.82 17.35 -5.25
C SER A 33 7.44 17.57 -3.88
N TYR A 34 7.60 16.50 -3.11
CA TYR A 34 8.19 16.49 -1.77
C TYR A 34 9.42 15.59 -1.80
N GLU A 35 10.61 16.21 -1.64
CA GLU A 35 11.86 15.46 -1.58
C GLU A 35 12.01 14.78 -0.22
N ASN A 36 12.37 13.49 -0.22
CA ASN A 36 12.86 12.81 0.97
C ASN A 36 14.35 13.17 1.17
N PRO A 37 14.69 13.97 2.19
CA PRO A 37 16.06 14.41 2.41
C PRO A 37 16.94 13.35 3.08
N LEU A 38 16.34 12.27 3.60
CA LEU A 38 16.99 11.29 4.46
C LEU A 38 17.69 10.18 3.66
N ALA A 39 17.31 9.99 2.39
CA ALA A 39 17.83 8.90 1.58
C ALA A 39 18.02 9.28 0.11
N ARG A 40 18.73 8.41 -0.62
CA ARG A 40 18.96 8.52 -2.06
C ARG A 40 18.60 7.20 -2.74
N GLY A 41 18.26 7.27 -4.02
CA GLY A 41 18.06 6.08 -4.84
C GLY A 41 19.38 5.39 -5.22
N PRO A 42 19.32 4.20 -5.85
CA PRO A 42 20.49 3.37 -6.18
C PRO A 42 21.59 4.10 -6.96
N LEU A 43 21.24 5.08 -7.76
CA LEU A 43 22.19 5.88 -8.55
C LEU A 43 22.43 7.27 -7.93
N GLY A 44 22.21 7.45 -6.63
CA GLY A 44 22.42 8.72 -5.92
C GLY A 44 21.38 9.80 -6.21
N HIS A 45 20.34 9.51 -7.00
CA HIS A 45 19.30 10.50 -7.34
C HIS A 45 18.37 10.80 -6.15
N ALA A 46 17.79 12.00 -6.15
CA ALA A 46 16.82 12.42 -5.15
C ALA A 46 15.52 11.59 -5.24
N LEU A 47 14.91 11.36 -4.09
CA LEU A 47 13.68 10.60 -3.93
C LEU A 47 12.53 11.53 -3.58
N HIS A 48 11.38 11.37 -4.21
CA HIS A 48 10.23 12.26 -4.04
C HIS A 48 8.94 11.47 -3.88
N LEU A 49 8.06 12.00 -3.04
CA LEU A 49 6.63 11.76 -3.11
C LEU A 49 6.03 12.89 -3.94
N ASP A 50 5.35 12.57 -5.02
CA ASP A 50 4.69 13.55 -5.88
C ASP A 50 3.17 13.49 -5.67
N SER A 51 2.52 14.66 -5.58
CA SER A 51 1.06 14.75 -5.56
C SER A 51 0.54 15.37 -6.85
N ALA A 52 -0.59 14.86 -7.34
CA ALA A 52 -1.31 15.41 -8.47
C ALA A 52 -2.80 15.54 -8.12
N TRP A 53 -3.34 16.75 -8.27
CA TRP A 53 -4.73 17.07 -8.04
C TRP A 53 -5.46 17.26 -9.35
N PHE A 54 -6.59 16.56 -9.51
CA PHE A 54 -7.48 16.65 -10.67
C PHE A 54 -8.89 17.07 -10.20
N GLY A 55 -9.55 17.96 -10.95
CA GLY A 55 -10.90 18.43 -10.68
C GLY A 55 -10.96 19.74 -9.87
N PRO A 56 -12.15 20.13 -9.38
CA PRO A 56 -12.35 21.39 -8.68
C PRO A 56 -11.50 21.49 -7.40
N ALA A 57 -10.90 22.67 -7.15
CA ALA A 57 -10.06 22.87 -5.97
C ALA A 57 -10.85 22.86 -4.64
N ASP A 58 -12.14 23.14 -4.72
CA ASP A 58 -13.10 23.20 -3.59
C ASP A 58 -14.05 22.00 -3.56
N ALA A 59 -13.71 20.91 -4.21
CA ALA A 59 -14.55 19.71 -4.27
C ALA A 59 -14.90 19.19 -2.87
N SER A 60 -16.20 19.00 -2.61
CA SER A 60 -16.69 18.48 -1.33
C SER A 60 -16.48 16.97 -1.15
N THR A 61 -16.07 16.30 -2.21
CA THR A 61 -15.76 14.86 -2.23
C THR A 61 -14.45 14.65 -2.96
N VAL A 62 -13.51 13.98 -2.31
CA VAL A 62 -12.17 13.74 -2.87
C VAL A 62 -11.83 12.26 -2.82
N LEU A 63 -11.37 11.69 -3.93
CA LEU A 63 -10.70 10.39 -3.93
C LEU A 63 -9.21 10.59 -3.65
N LEU A 64 -8.75 10.17 -2.48
CA LEU A 64 -7.33 10.02 -2.20
C LEU A 64 -6.88 8.66 -2.74
N ASN A 65 -5.96 8.69 -3.70
CA ASN A 65 -5.38 7.50 -4.30
C ASN A 65 -3.87 7.46 -4.10
N THR A 66 -3.38 6.42 -3.46
CA THR A 66 -1.96 6.24 -3.12
C THR A 66 -1.35 5.05 -3.84
N SER A 67 -0.05 5.12 -4.12
CA SER A 67 0.75 4.03 -4.66
C SER A 67 2.12 3.96 -3.99
N GLY A 68 2.68 2.76 -3.89
CA GLY A 68 4.02 2.56 -3.36
C GLY A 68 4.13 2.82 -1.85
N THR A 69 3.08 2.60 -1.09
CA THR A 69 3.10 2.56 0.39
C THR A 69 4.07 1.47 0.85
N HIS A 70 4.04 0.31 0.22
CA HIS A 70 5.16 -0.62 0.19
C HIS A 70 5.91 -0.44 -1.14
N GLY A 71 7.19 -0.13 -1.06
CA GLY A 71 7.92 0.31 -2.23
C GLY A 71 8.02 -0.70 -3.37
N ALA A 72 8.34 -1.97 -3.07
CA ALA A 72 8.44 -3.05 -4.07
C ALA A 72 7.13 -3.27 -4.86
N GLU A 73 6.00 -2.95 -4.26
CA GLU A 73 4.65 -3.04 -4.82
C GLU A 73 4.30 -1.83 -5.72
N GLY A 74 5.10 -0.76 -5.68
CA GLY A 74 4.80 0.53 -6.30
C GLY A 74 4.63 0.51 -7.81
N PHE A 75 5.17 -0.46 -8.52
CA PHE A 75 5.11 -0.51 -9.99
C PHE A 75 3.69 -0.76 -10.52
N GLY A 76 2.91 -1.62 -9.86
CA GLY A 76 1.51 -1.87 -10.21
C GLY A 76 0.63 -0.65 -9.96
N GLY A 77 0.74 -0.07 -8.77
CA GLY A 77 -0.01 1.13 -8.39
C GLY A 77 0.35 2.36 -9.24
N SER A 78 1.65 2.56 -9.55
CA SER A 78 2.10 3.60 -10.47
C SER A 78 1.50 3.43 -11.86
N ALA A 79 1.50 2.21 -12.40
CA ALA A 79 0.91 1.91 -13.70
C ALA A 79 -0.60 2.17 -13.71
N ALA A 80 -1.32 1.81 -12.64
CA ALA A 80 -2.75 2.07 -12.47
C ALA A 80 -3.05 3.59 -12.47
N GLN A 81 -2.28 4.38 -11.75
CA GLN A 81 -2.41 5.84 -11.73
C GLN A 81 -2.18 6.45 -13.12
N ILE A 82 -1.10 6.06 -13.80
CA ILE A 82 -0.77 6.52 -15.16
C ILE A 82 -1.87 6.11 -16.15
N ALA A 83 -2.39 4.89 -16.04
CA ALA A 83 -3.46 4.41 -16.92
C ALA A 83 -4.72 5.26 -16.79
N TRP A 84 -5.18 5.52 -15.56
CA TRP A 84 -6.35 6.37 -15.35
C TRP A 84 -6.15 7.79 -15.90
N ILE A 85 -4.99 8.40 -15.63
CA ILE A 85 -4.70 9.75 -16.14
C ILE A 85 -4.78 9.81 -17.65
N ARG A 86 -4.27 8.78 -18.35
CA ARG A 86 -4.18 8.73 -19.82
C ARG A 86 -5.44 8.28 -20.51
N GLU A 87 -6.31 7.52 -19.84
CA GLU A 87 -7.58 7.06 -20.42
C GLU A 87 -8.54 8.23 -20.50
N GLU A 88 -9.14 8.64 -19.43
CA GLU A 88 -10.12 9.71 -19.38
C GLU A 88 -9.70 10.83 -18.41
N GLY A 89 -8.89 10.50 -17.42
CA GLY A 89 -8.36 11.45 -16.46
C GLY A 89 -9.43 12.30 -15.81
N ALA A 90 -9.18 13.60 -15.75
CA ALA A 90 -10.12 14.55 -15.13
C ALA A 90 -11.50 14.61 -15.80
N ALA A 91 -11.64 14.18 -17.06
CA ALA A 91 -12.93 14.16 -17.76
C ALA A 91 -13.88 13.11 -17.21
N SER A 92 -13.38 12.05 -16.58
CA SER A 92 -14.20 11.00 -15.94
C SER A 92 -14.69 11.36 -14.53
N LEU A 93 -14.25 12.49 -13.96
CA LEU A 93 -14.64 12.89 -12.61
C LEU A 93 -16.11 13.32 -12.56
N PRO A 94 -16.94 12.77 -11.66
CA PRO A 94 -18.29 13.24 -11.45
C PRO A 94 -18.32 14.70 -10.95
N PRO A 95 -19.40 15.43 -11.19
CA PRO A 95 -19.55 16.82 -10.68
C PRO A 95 -19.35 16.89 -9.18
N GLY A 96 -18.51 17.84 -8.73
CA GLY A 96 -18.19 18.05 -7.31
C GLY A 96 -17.22 17.03 -6.70
N VAL A 97 -16.66 16.15 -7.51
CA VAL A 97 -15.62 15.18 -7.10
C VAL A 97 -14.27 15.61 -7.64
N ALA A 98 -13.24 15.52 -6.81
CA ALA A 98 -11.84 15.65 -7.21
C ALA A 98 -11.06 14.36 -6.91
N MET A 99 -9.87 14.22 -7.52
CA MET A 99 -8.92 13.16 -7.20
C MET A 99 -7.58 13.77 -6.78
N LEU A 100 -7.08 13.31 -5.65
CA LEU A 100 -5.71 13.54 -5.18
C LEU A 100 -4.92 12.25 -5.31
N MET A 101 -3.96 12.20 -6.21
CA MET A 101 -3.03 11.09 -6.33
C MET A 101 -1.74 11.37 -5.58
N LEU A 102 -1.22 10.38 -4.85
CA LEU A 102 0.11 10.37 -4.24
C LEU A 102 0.95 9.27 -4.87
N HIS A 103 2.01 9.66 -5.54
CA HIS A 103 2.98 8.80 -6.22
C HIS A 103 4.39 9.15 -5.74
N ALA A 104 5.16 8.36 -5.26
CA ALA A 104 5.20 7.11 -4.56
C ALA A 104 5.33 7.41 -3.06
N VAL A 105 4.46 6.84 -2.25
CA VAL A 105 4.40 7.13 -0.82
C VAL A 105 5.71 6.78 -0.10
N ASN A 106 6.30 5.63 -0.43
CA ASN A 106 7.63 5.22 0.01
C ASN A 106 8.63 5.27 -1.15
N PRO A 107 9.19 6.45 -1.48
CA PRO A 107 10.05 6.59 -2.62
C PRO A 107 11.38 5.84 -2.47
N PHE A 108 11.88 5.63 -1.24
CA PHE A 108 13.06 4.81 -0.99
C PHE A 108 12.78 3.34 -1.34
N GLY A 109 11.77 2.76 -0.74
CA GLY A 109 11.43 1.37 -1.01
C GLY A 109 11.13 1.11 -2.49
N PHE A 110 10.44 2.05 -3.17
CA PHE A 110 10.18 1.92 -4.60
C PHE A 110 11.45 1.98 -5.43
N ALA A 111 12.38 2.89 -5.12
CA ALA A 111 13.62 3.05 -5.88
C ALA A 111 14.57 1.85 -5.72
N TRP A 112 14.60 1.24 -4.54
CA TRP A 112 15.42 0.07 -4.22
C TRP A 112 14.69 -1.26 -4.45
N GLY A 113 13.40 -1.25 -4.80
CA GLY A 113 12.61 -2.48 -4.95
C GLY A 113 12.37 -3.22 -3.64
N LEU A 114 12.27 -2.49 -2.52
CA LEU A 114 12.11 -3.01 -1.16
C LEU A 114 10.73 -2.63 -0.59
N ARG A 115 10.19 -3.45 0.31
CA ARG A 115 8.90 -3.17 0.96
C ARG A 115 8.95 -1.96 1.87
N CYS A 116 9.95 -1.91 2.75
CA CYS A 116 10.05 -0.96 3.86
C CYS A 116 10.77 0.34 3.48
N THR A 117 10.67 1.37 4.36
CA THR A 117 11.39 2.64 4.24
C THR A 117 12.90 2.47 4.42
N GLU A 118 13.68 3.54 4.30
CA GLU A 118 15.11 3.60 4.55
C GLU A 118 15.49 3.08 5.95
N ASN A 119 14.61 3.23 6.93
CA ASN A 119 14.79 2.78 8.32
C ASN A 119 14.21 1.38 8.58
N ASN A 120 13.94 0.58 7.54
CA ASN A 120 13.28 -0.72 7.64
C ASN A 120 11.87 -0.67 8.26
N VAL A 121 11.19 0.47 8.18
CA VAL A 121 9.84 0.62 8.73
C VAL A 121 8.79 0.23 7.71
N ASP A 122 7.88 -0.66 8.10
CA ASP A 122 6.63 -0.92 7.38
C ASP A 122 5.68 0.26 7.60
N LEU A 123 5.45 1.06 6.56
CA LEU A 123 4.59 2.24 6.67
C LEU A 123 3.16 1.91 7.11
N ASN A 124 2.64 0.74 6.75
CA ASN A 124 1.34 0.27 7.23
C ASN A 124 1.38 -0.27 8.68
N ARG A 125 2.44 0.09 9.44
CA ARG A 125 2.56 -0.07 10.89
C ARG A 125 2.98 1.24 11.58
N ASN A 126 3.20 2.31 10.82
CA ASN A 126 3.76 3.57 11.32
C ASN A 126 2.71 4.68 11.55
N PHE A 127 1.49 4.55 11.03
CA PHE A 127 0.41 5.54 11.21
C PHE A 127 -0.29 5.34 12.56
N LEU A 128 0.38 5.76 13.63
CA LEU A 128 -0.13 5.76 15.00
C LEU A 128 0.41 6.97 15.77
N ASP A 129 -0.09 7.22 16.97
CA ASP A 129 0.46 8.25 17.87
C ASP A 129 1.71 7.72 18.57
N HIS A 130 2.88 8.09 18.07
CA HIS A 130 4.18 7.70 18.63
C HIS A 130 4.51 8.32 20.00
N ASN A 131 3.68 9.24 20.51
CA ASN A 131 3.78 9.75 21.87
C ASN A 131 3.12 8.82 22.89
N GLN A 132 2.38 7.81 22.44
CA GLN A 132 1.80 6.77 23.28
C GLN A 132 2.68 5.52 23.27
N PRO A 133 2.57 4.64 24.28
CA PRO A 133 3.24 3.35 24.27
C PRO A 133 2.89 2.55 23.00
N HIS A 134 3.93 2.04 22.34
CA HIS A 134 3.74 1.24 21.12
C HIS A 134 3.01 -0.08 21.42
N PRO A 135 2.23 -0.60 20.46
CA PRO A 135 1.57 -1.90 20.60
C PRO A 135 2.56 -3.03 20.84
N GLU A 136 2.30 -3.85 21.83
CA GLU A 136 3.15 -5.00 22.15
C GLU A 136 2.90 -6.18 21.22
N ASN A 137 3.98 -6.89 20.89
CA ASN A 137 3.96 -8.16 20.16
C ASN A 137 4.99 -9.14 20.76
N PRO A 138 4.75 -9.64 21.99
CA PRO A 138 5.74 -10.44 22.70
C PRO A 138 6.05 -11.78 22.00
N LEU A 139 5.09 -12.34 21.26
CA LEU A 139 5.28 -13.60 20.54
C LEU A 139 6.17 -13.47 19.31
N TYR A 140 6.34 -12.24 18.76
CA TYR A 140 7.27 -12.00 17.66
C TYR A 140 8.73 -12.30 18.05
N ALA A 141 9.13 -11.94 19.27
CA ALA A 141 10.48 -12.16 19.78
C ALA A 141 10.91 -13.64 19.73
N GLU A 142 9.94 -14.57 19.88
CA GLU A 142 10.19 -16.00 19.80
C GLU A 142 10.48 -16.45 18.35
N LEU A 143 9.85 -15.81 17.36
CA LEU A 143 10.02 -16.14 15.94
C LEU A 143 11.23 -15.42 15.32
N HIS A 144 11.57 -14.23 15.82
CA HIS A 144 12.57 -13.35 15.25
C HIS A 144 13.91 -14.03 14.85
N PRO A 145 14.56 -14.87 15.71
CA PRO A 145 15.83 -15.51 15.34
C PRO A 145 15.72 -16.45 14.13
N SER A 146 14.53 -17.05 13.91
CA SER A 146 14.29 -17.97 12.79
C SER A 146 13.92 -17.22 11.51
N LEU A 147 13.31 -16.05 11.64
CA LEU A 147 12.93 -15.19 10.53
C LEU A 147 14.11 -14.39 9.98
N CYS A 148 15.13 -14.15 10.81
CA CYS A 148 16.25 -13.26 10.53
C CYS A 148 17.61 -14.03 10.45
N PRO A 149 17.75 -15.01 9.53
CA PRO A 149 18.99 -15.76 9.39
C PRO A 149 20.09 -14.89 8.76
N LYS A 150 21.35 -15.21 9.08
CA LYS A 150 22.53 -14.56 8.47
C LYS A 150 22.80 -15.00 7.05
N ARG A 151 22.27 -16.14 6.62
CA ARG A 151 22.41 -16.72 5.29
C ARG A 151 21.05 -17.21 4.82
N ILE A 152 20.80 -17.11 3.52
CA ILE A 152 19.56 -17.58 2.90
C ILE A 152 19.88 -18.81 2.06
N ASP A 153 19.80 -19.96 2.71
CA ASP A 153 20.00 -21.27 2.10
C ASP A 153 18.84 -22.20 2.51
N GLU A 154 18.83 -23.41 1.96
CA GLU A 154 17.79 -24.42 2.24
C GLU A 154 17.71 -24.76 3.72
N GLU A 155 18.85 -24.77 4.43
CA GLU A 155 18.89 -25.04 5.87
C GLU A 155 18.19 -23.93 6.67
N ALA A 156 18.42 -22.66 6.30
CA ALA A 156 17.77 -21.52 6.94
C ALA A 156 16.25 -21.55 6.72
N ILE A 157 15.81 -21.82 5.50
CA ILE A 157 14.39 -21.96 5.16
C ILE A 157 13.76 -23.12 5.92
N HIS A 158 14.43 -24.27 5.97
CA HIS A 158 13.95 -25.43 6.74
C HIS A 158 13.82 -25.09 8.24
N LYS A 159 14.83 -24.43 8.84
CA LYS A 159 14.78 -24.02 10.24
C LYS A 159 13.62 -23.06 10.53
N MET A 160 13.37 -22.12 9.62
CA MET A 160 12.24 -21.19 9.73
C MET A 160 10.89 -21.94 9.70
N LEU A 161 10.69 -22.86 8.74
CA LEU A 161 9.47 -23.65 8.64
C LEU A 161 9.24 -24.51 9.89
N MET A 162 10.31 -25.15 10.39
CA MET A 162 10.23 -25.95 11.61
C MET A 162 9.97 -25.10 12.87
N ALA A 163 10.49 -23.87 12.93
CA ALA A 163 10.17 -22.94 14.00
C ALA A 163 8.69 -22.54 13.96
N GLY A 164 8.17 -22.22 12.77
CA GLY A 164 6.75 -21.93 12.57
C GLY A 164 5.84 -23.10 12.97
N ALA A 165 6.18 -24.32 12.58
CA ALA A 165 5.42 -25.51 12.97
C ALA A 165 5.41 -25.70 14.49
N ARG A 166 6.56 -25.63 15.17
CA ARG A 166 6.65 -25.70 16.65
C ARG A 166 5.89 -24.57 17.34
N PHE A 167 5.86 -23.39 16.73
CA PHE A 167 5.11 -22.25 17.24
C PHE A 167 3.59 -22.53 17.15
N ILE A 168 3.12 -23.06 16.01
CA ILE A 168 1.71 -23.45 15.82
C ILE A 168 1.30 -24.50 16.84
N ASP A 169 2.13 -25.52 17.07
CA ASP A 169 1.85 -26.58 18.05
C ASP A 169 1.67 -26.02 19.47
N ARG A 170 2.40 -24.97 19.84
CA ARG A 170 2.33 -24.35 21.18
C ARG A 170 1.24 -23.30 21.32
N HIS A 171 1.06 -22.48 20.31
CA HIS A 171 0.26 -21.25 20.39
C HIS A 171 -0.95 -21.25 19.43
N GLY A 172 -0.98 -22.16 18.47
CA GLY A 172 -2.01 -22.23 17.43
C GLY A 172 -1.72 -21.36 16.21
N GLN A 173 -2.40 -21.68 15.09
CA GLN A 173 -2.24 -21.02 13.78
C GLN A 173 -2.51 -19.51 13.85
N TRP A 174 -3.56 -19.09 14.59
CA TRP A 174 -3.90 -17.66 14.72
C TRP A 174 -2.83 -16.85 15.44
N ALA A 175 -2.16 -17.44 16.43
CA ALA A 175 -1.07 -16.77 17.13
C ALA A 175 0.12 -16.54 16.21
N LEU A 176 0.43 -17.48 15.30
CA LEU A 176 1.46 -17.30 14.27
C LEU A 176 1.09 -16.16 13.30
N GLU A 177 -0.13 -16.19 12.77
CA GLU A 177 -0.60 -15.15 11.87
C GLU A 177 -0.58 -13.76 12.54
N ASP A 178 -0.99 -13.70 13.81
CA ASP A 178 -0.98 -12.46 14.58
C ASP A 178 0.46 -11.97 14.85
N ALA A 179 1.33 -12.84 15.35
CA ALA A 179 2.72 -12.50 15.62
C ALA A 179 3.45 -11.96 14.38
N LEU A 180 3.19 -12.57 13.21
CA LEU A 180 3.80 -12.14 11.94
C LEU A 180 3.17 -10.88 11.35
N SER A 181 1.84 -10.65 11.50
CA SER A 181 1.13 -9.60 10.76
C SER A 181 0.70 -8.40 11.60
N ARG A 182 0.68 -8.50 12.93
CA ARG A 182 0.28 -7.40 13.83
C ARG A 182 1.15 -6.14 13.68
N GLY A 183 2.43 -6.33 13.35
CA GLY A 183 3.49 -5.35 13.49
C GLY A 183 4.22 -5.51 14.83
N GLN A 184 5.43 -4.99 14.90
CA GLN A 184 6.25 -5.00 16.11
C GLN A 184 7.11 -3.74 16.18
N TYR A 185 7.54 -3.35 17.37
CA TYR A 185 8.22 -2.08 17.64
C TYR A 185 9.50 -2.26 18.47
N THR A 186 10.00 -3.50 18.55
CA THR A 186 11.12 -3.87 19.42
C THR A 186 12.34 -4.43 18.68
N HIS A 187 12.18 -4.86 17.42
CA HIS A 187 13.24 -5.45 16.61
C HIS A 187 13.38 -4.66 15.29
N PRO A 188 14.27 -3.62 15.27
CA PRO A 188 14.41 -2.77 14.08
C PRO A 188 14.91 -3.51 12.84
N ASP A 189 15.59 -4.63 13.00
CA ASP A 189 16.05 -5.52 11.93
C ASP A 189 15.06 -6.61 11.54
N GLY A 190 13.87 -6.61 12.16
CA GLY A 190 12.84 -7.63 11.97
C GLY A 190 11.76 -7.23 10.96
N TYR A 191 10.82 -8.15 10.74
CA TYR A 191 9.69 -7.95 9.84
C TYR A 191 8.61 -7.07 10.48
N HIS A 192 7.89 -6.33 9.61
CA HIS A 192 6.79 -5.46 10.02
C HIS A 192 7.15 -4.55 11.20
N PHE A 193 8.41 -4.07 11.24
CA PHE A 193 8.82 -3.07 12.21
C PHE A 193 8.05 -1.77 11.96
N GLY A 194 7.33 -1.29 12.97
CA GLY A 194 6.48 -0.09 12.85
C GLY A 194 7.20 1.22 13.14
N GLY A 195 8.51 1.17 13.43
CA GLY A 195 9.30 2.35 13.80
C GLY A 195 9.09 2.76 15.26
N THR A 196 9.94 3.67 15.72
CA THR A 196 9.86 4.29 17.07
C THR A 196 9.44 5.75 17.00
N ALA A 197 9.31 6.29 15.77
CA ALA A 197 8.89 7.65 15.47
C ALA A 197 8.14 7.67 14.12
N PRO A 198 7.41 8.75 13.80
CA PRO A 198 6.84 8.91 12.48
C PRO A 198 7.94 8.96 11.41
N GLU A 199 7.80 8.16 10.37
CA GLU A 199 8.67 8.21 9.18
C GLU A 199 8.44 9.49 8.37
N TRP A 200 9.45 9.87 7.56
CA TRP A 200 9.31 11.01 6.66
C TRP A 200 8.04 10.92 5.79
N SER A 201 7.76 9.77 5.22
CA SER A 201 6.55 9.53 4.40
C SER A 201 5.25 9.74 5.18
N ASN A 202 5.21 9.30 6.45
CA ASN A 202 4.07 9.54 7.34
C ASN A 202 3.85 11.04 7.55
N LEU A 203 4.93 11.78 7.87
CA LEU A 203 4.86 13.24 8.08
C LEU A 203 4.45 13.98 6.80
N ALA A 204 4.99 13.58 5.64
CA ALA A 204 4.64 14.17 4.35
C ALA A 204 3.14 13.97 4.01
N ILE A 205 2.62 12.75 4.21
CA ILE A 205 1.18 12.48 3.99
C ILE A 205 0.32 13.31 4.95
N ARG A 206 0.65 13.39 6.25
CA ARG A 206 -0.08 14.23 7.20
C ARG A 206 -0.13 15.69 6.75
N GLN A 207 0.98 16.23 6.27
CA GLN A 207 1.04 17.58 5.75
C GLN A 207 0.18 17.76 4.50
N ILE A 208 0.22 16.81 3.56
CA ILE A 208 -0.59 16.85 2.34
C ILE A 208 -2.07 16.75 2.67
N VAL A 209 -2.47 15.80 3.51
CA VAL A 209 -3.87 15.61 3.93
C VAL A 209 -4.41 16.87 4.62
N ALA A 210 -3.65 17.44 5.57
CA ALA A 210 -4.06 18.66 6.27
C ALA A 210 -4.24 19.86 5.33
N ARG A 211 -3.42 19.95 4.26
CA ARG A 211 -3.51 21.04 3.28
C ARG A 211 -4.62 20.84 2.26
N GLU A 212 -4.73 19.62 1.72
CA GLU A 212 -5.54 19.33 0.54
C GLU A 212 -6.96 18.87 0.90
N LEU A 213 -7.14 18.21 2.05
CA LEU A 213 -8.41 17.57 2.40
C LEU A 213 -9.16 18.24 3.55
N ALA A 214 -8.64 19.34 4.11
CA ALA A 214 -9.24 20.02 5.26
C ALA A 214 -10.69 20.51 5.02
N HIS A 215 -11.07 20.77 3.77
CA HIS A 215 -12.38 21.27 3.40
C HIS A 215 -13.35 20.17 2.92
N ALA A 216 -12.87 18.95 2.68
CA ALA A 216 -13.65 17.88 2.07
C ALA A 216 -14.33 16.99 3.12
N PRO A 217 -15.67 17.02 3.26
CA PRO A 217 -16.39 16.19 4.23
C PRO A 217 -16.52 14.72 3.80
N ARG A 218 -16.18 14.38 2.55
CA ARG A 218 -16.27 13.02 2.01
C ARG A 218 -14.99 12.63 1.35
N ILE A 219 -14.38 11.53 1.79
CA ILE A 219 -13.10 11.05 1.26
C ILE A 219 -13.25 9.59 0.84
N GLY A 220 -13.11 9.36 -0.48
CA GLY A 220 -12.81 8.03 -1.00
C GLY A 220 -11.34 7.71 -0.79
N PHE A 221 -10.99 6.44 -0.59
CA PHE A 221 -9.61 6.03 -0.41
C PHE A 221 -9.30 4.74 -1.16
N ILE A 222 -8.26 4.78 -1.98
CA ILE A 222 -7.65 3.61 -2.62
C ILE A 222 -6.15 3.66 -2.35
N ASP A 223 -5.62 2.63 -1.71
CA ASP A 223 -4.18 2.41 -1.55
C ASP A 223 -3.78 1.17 -2.37
N TRP A 224 -3.08 1.39 -3.49
CA TRP A 224 -2.67 0.32 -4.37
C TRP A 224 -1.51 -0.48 -3.81
N HIS A 225 -1.74 -1.78 -3.67
CA HIS A 225 -0.77 -2.77 -3.23
C HIS A 225 -0.67 -3.93 -4.22
N SER A 226 0.28 -4.82 -3.99
CA SER A 226 0.32 -6.13 -4.63
C SER A 226 0.73 -7.19 -3.60
N GLY A 227 0.11 -8.35 -3.69
CA GLY A 227 0.31 -9.36 -2.64
C GLY A 227 -0.24 -10.73 -2.98
N PRO A 228 -1.38 -11.19 -2.41
CA PRO A 228 -1.75 -12.60 -2.42
C PRO A 228 -1.84 -13.21 -3.82
N ALA A 229 -1.71 -14.53 -3.88
CA ALA A 229 -1.68 -15.31 -5.13
C ALA A 229 -2.84 -15.03 -6.10
N GLY A 230 -2.51 -14.73 -7.36
CA GLY A 230 -3.45 -14.48 -8.45
C GLY A 230 -2.75 -14.06 -9.74
N ASP A 231 -3.45 -13.43 -10.66
CA ASP A 231 -2.92 -12.94 -11.92
C ASP A 231 -3.43 -11.53 -12.25
N GLY A 232 -3.23 -10.57 -11.32
CA GLY A 232 -3.65 -9.18 -11.49
C GLY A 232 -5.12 -8.92 -11.16
N ASP A 233 -5.87 -9.92 -10.72
CA ASP A 233 -7.20 -9.76 -10.16
C ASP A 233 -7.13 -9.01 -8.82
N LEU A 234 -8.22 -8.32 -8.46
CA LEU A 234 -8.23 -7.47 -7.27
C LEU A 234 -8.76 -8.20 -6.04
N ILE A 235 -8.21 -7.84 -4.89
CA ILE A 235 -8.79 -8.11 -3.59
C ILE A 235 -8.87 -6.81 -2.79
N HIS A 236 -10.05 -6.49 -2.25
CA HIS A 236 -10.29 -5.27 -1.49
C HIS A 236 -10.22 -5.56 0.01
N LEU A 237 -9.18 -5.06 0.65
CA LEU A 237 -8.98 -5.16 2.08
C LEU A 237 -9.63 -3.93 2.75
N CYS A 238 -10.93 -4.03 3.05
CA CYS A 238 -11.68 -2.95 3.68
C CYS A 238 -11.53 -3.03 5.21
N PHE A 239 -11.03 -1.95 5.81
CA PHE A 239 -10.79 -1.85 7.25
C PHE A 239 -11.90 -1.12 8.00
N SER A 240 -12.97 -0.72 7.32
CA SER A 240 -14.13 -0.07 7.94
C SER A 240 -14.85 -1.00 8.92
N ARG A 241 -15.39 -0.42 10.00
CA ARG A 241 -16.08 -1.16 11.06
C ARG A 241 -17.34 -1.88 10.52
N PRO A 242 -17.60 -3.13 10.90
CA PRO A 242 -18.86 -3.81 10.59
C PRO A 242 -20.08 -2.99 11.03
N GLY A 243 -21.09 -2.90 10.16
CA GLY A 243 -22.29 -2.10 10.41
C GLY A 243 -22.11 -0.58 10.24
N SER A 244 -20.94 -0.13 9.79
CA SER A 244 -20.74 1.29 9.48
C SER A 244 -21.24 1.65 8.08
N ALA A 245 -21.70 2.89 7.91
CA ALA A 245 -22.07 3.42 6.61
C ALA A 245 -20.89 3.37 5.60
N ALA A 246 -19.65 3.47 6.07
CA ALA A 246 -18.47 3.35 5.22
C ALA A 246 -18.32 1.95 4.63
N LEU A 247 -18.54 0.89 5.44
CA LEU A 247 -18.51 -0.48 4.93
C LEU A 247 -19.65 -0.75 3.95
N ASP A 248 -20.84 -0.21 4.22
CA ASP A 248 -22.00 -0.39 3.33
C ASP A 248 -21.78 0.32 2.00
N ARG A 249 -21.20 1.54 1.99
CA ARG A 249 -20.78 2.20 0.74
C ARG A 249 -19.75 1.40 -0.02
N ALA A 250 -18.72 0.87 0.65
CA ALA A 250 -17.70 0.04 0.01
C ALA A 250 -18.31 -1.18 -0.68
N LYS A 251 -19.29 -1.84 -0.04
CA LYS A 251 -20.05 -2.94 -0.67
C LYS A 251 -20.87 -2.49 -1.88
N CYS A 252 -21.45 -1.29 -1.83
CA CYS A 252 -22.17 -0.73 -2.98
C CYS A 252 -21.22 -0.41 -4.15
N TRP A 253 -20.04 0.13 -3.86
CA TRP A 253 -19.07 0.51 -4.89
C TRP A 253 -18.49 -0.70 -5.63
N TRP A 254 -17.98 -1.69 -4.88
CA TRP A 254 -17.19 -2.79 -5.43
C TRP A 254 -17.91 -4.14 -5.42
N GLY A 255 -19.12 -4.19 -4.84
CA GLY A 255 -19.87 -5.42 -4.62
C GLY A 255 -19.46 -6.16 -3.34
N PRO A 256 -20.41 -6.83 -2.67
CA PRO A 256 -20.15 -7.49 -1.40
C PRO A 256 -19.14 -8.65 -1.49
N ASN A 257 -19.02 -9.27 -2.67
CA ASN A 257 -18.12 -10.41 -2.89
C ASN A 257 -16.68 -9.99 -3.21
N SER A 258 -16.44 -8.71 -3.51
CA SER A 258 -15.10 -8.18 -3.80
C SER A 258 -14.33 -7.85 -2.51
N LEU A 259 -15.03 -7.65 -1.40
CA LEU A 259 -14.40 -7.37 -0.10
C LEU A 259 -13.91 -8.66 0.53
N ASP A 260 -12.64 -8.69 0.96
CA ASP A 260 -12.09 -9.86 1.64
C ASP A 260 -12.75 -10.08 3.02
N PRO A 261 -13.54 -11.15 3.19
CA PRO A 261 -14.22 -11.42 4.45
C PRO A 261 -13.23 -11.74 5.58
N LYS A 262 -12.05 -12.27 5.25
CA LYS A 262 -11.01 -12.57 6.24
C LYS A 262 -10.42 -11.28 6.84
N THR A 263 -10.33 -10.20 6.06
CA THR A 263 -9.90 -8.90 6.57
C THR A 263 -10.87 -8.39 7.62
N ILE A 264 -12.17 -8.44 7.34
CA ILE A 264 -13.20 -8.02 8.30
C ILE A 264 -13.15 -8.88 9.57
N GLU A 265 -13.03 -10.19 9.43
CA GLU A 265 -12.93 -11.11 10.58
C GLU A 265 -11.64 -10.86 11.38
N ARG A 266 -10.50 -10.70 10.72
CA ARG A 266 -9.21 -10.43 11.36
C ARG A 266 -9.19 -9.12 12.12
N MET A 267 -9.81 -8.08 11.60
CA MET A 267 -9.79 -6.74 12.21
C MET A 267 -10.85 -6.56 13.29
N TRP A 268 -12.02 -7.19 13.14
CA TRP A 268 -13.20 -6.96 13.98
C TRP A 268 -13.78 -8.21 14.62
N GLY A 269 -13.33 -9.41 14.21
CA GLY A 269 -13.79 -10.70 14.76
C GLY A 269 -13.24 -11.02 16.15
N SER A 270 -13.67 -12.12 16.72
CA SER A 270 -13.27 -12.59 18.05
C SER A 270 -11.85 -13.17 18.11
N LYS A 271 -11.31 -13.62 16.96
CA LYS A 271 -9.95 -14.18 16.84
C LYS A 271 -9.09 -13.22 16.00
N ARG A 272 -8.51 -12.19 16.60
CA ARG A 272 -7.87 -11.11 15.86
C ARG A 272 -6.36 -11.16 15.86
N PRO A 273 -5.72 -11.03 14.69
CA PRO A 273 -4.50 -10.23 14.55
C PRO A 273 -4.85 -8.75 14.67
N THR A 274 -4.42 -8.10 15.72
CA THR A 274 -4.71 -6.68 15.93
C THR A 274 -3.67 -5.83 15.20
N ARG A 275 -3.78 -5.68 13.89
CA ARG A 275 -2.92 -4.74 13.14
C ARG A 275 -3.12 -3.33 13.67
N ARG A 276 -2.03 -2.57 13.76
CA ARG A 276 -2.03 -1.15 14.18
C ARG A 276 -1.17 -0.35 13.21
N GLY A 277 -1.39 0.97 13.17
CA GLY A 277 -0.58 1.87 12.35
C GLY A 277 -0.80 1.74 10.85
N ILE A 278 -1.98 1.30 10.41
CA ILE A 278 -2.36 1.21 9.00
C ILE A 278 -2.69 2.61 8.49
N LEU A 279 -2.26 2.94 7.26
CA LEU A 279 -2.52 4.24 6.62
C LEU A 279 -4.01 4.58 6.57
N PHE A 280 -4.89 3.60 6.31
CA PHE A 280 -6.34 3.80 6.29
C PHE A 280 -6.85 4.44 7.60
N TRP A 281 -6.46 3.89 8.75
CA TRP A 281 -6.88 4.44 10.05
C TRP A 281 -6.17 5.75 10.38
N GLY A 282 -4.89 5.87 9.98
CA GLY A 282 -4.20 7.15 10.07
C GLY A 282 -4.90 8.24 9.28
N LEU A 283 -5.44 7.93 8.10
CA LEU A 283 -6.25 8.86 7.31
C LEU A 283 -7.56 9.24 8.05
N GLU A 284 -8.29 8.26 8.59
CA GLU A 284 -9.50 8.54 9.39
C GLU A 284 -9.20 9.47 10.56
N GLU A 285 -8.07 9.27 11.26
CA GLU A 285 -7.64 10.16 12.35
C GLU A 285 -7.28 11.56 11.86
N MET A 286 -6.55 11.68 10.74
CA MET A 286 -6.13 12.98 10.17
C MET A 286 -7.30 13.85 9.77
N VAL A 287 -8.41 13.26 9.31
CA VAL A 287 -9.56 13.99 8.80
C VAL A 287 -10.73 14.05 9.78
N ALA A 288 -10.65 13.36 10.91
CA ALA A 288 -11.69 13.44 11.95
C ALA A 288 -11.66 14.79 12.67
N PRO A 289 -12.80 15.33 13.12
CA PRO A 289 -14.17 14.83 12.93
C PRO A 289 -14.86 15.39 11.67
N HIS A 290 -14.16 16.16 10.82
CA HIS A 290 -14.80 16.93 9.74
C HIS A 290 -15.17 16.10 8.52
N ALA A 291 -14.57 14.92 8.33
CA ALA A 291 -14.81 14.09 7.16
C ALA A 291 -15.10 12.62 7.51
N SER A 292 -15.79 11.95 6.58
CA SER A 292 -15.98 10.51 6.58
C SER A 292 -15.11 9.87 5.50
N VAL A 293 -14.46 8.75 5.81
CA VAL A 293 -13.65 7.98 4.88
C VAL A 293 -14.39 6.71 4.45
N THR A 294 -14.38 6.39 3.17
CA THR A 294 -14.81 5.10 2.62
C THR A 294 -13.75 4.61 1.66
N GLY A 295 -13.20 3.43 1.89
CA GLY A 295 -12.11 2.97 1.04
C GLY A 295 -11.55 1.60 1.43
N ALA A 296 -10.49 1.23 0.74
CA ALA A 296 -9.77 -0.02 0.95
C ALA A 296 -8.29 0.11 0.55
N VAL A 297 -7.47 -0.75 1.12
CA VAL A 297 -6.25 -1.22 0.51
C VAL A 297 -6.66 -2.20 -0.58
N ILE A 298 -6.20 -2.02 -1.80
CA ILE A 298 -6.57 -2.85 -2.94
C ILE A 298 -5.31 -3.53 -3.49
N GLU A 299 -5.30 -4.86 -3.39
CA GLU A 299 -4.18 -5.68 -3.79
C GLU A 299 -4.36 -6.18 -5.24
N PHE A 300 -3.39 -5.92 -6.09
CA PHE A 300 -3.22 -6.71 -7.33
C PHE A 300 -2.63 -8.06 -6.96
N ARG A 301 -3.38 -9.12 -7.15
CA ARG A 301 -2.90 -10.45 -6.82
C ARG A 301 -1.78 -10.88 -7.74
N SER A 302 -0.67 -11.37 -7.17
CA SER A 302 0.48 -11.86 -7.92
C SER A 302 0.49 -13.38 -8.00
N ALA A 303 1.10 -13.92 -9.07
CA ALA A 303 1.00 -15.36 -9.35
C ALA A 303 1.90 -16.24 -8.46
N ARG A 304 2.94 -15.68 -7.86
CA ARG A 304 4.01 -16.50 -7.23
C ARG A 304 3.70 -16.99 -5.83
N LEU A 305 2.81 -16.32 -5.10
CA LEU A 305 2.49 -16.67 -3.71
C LEU A 305 1.49 -17.84 -3.59
N LYS A 306 1.17 -18.53 -4.69
CA LYS A 306 0.15 -19.57 -4.70
C LYS A 306 0.62 -20.81 -3.93
N ASN A 307 0.11 -20.95 -2.70
CA ASN A 307 0.24 -22.15 -1.85
C ASN A 307 1.66 -22.53 -1.38
N ASP A 308 2.63 -21.59 -1.39
CA ASP A 308 3.98 -21.87 -0.92
C ASP A 308 4.41 -20.85 0.16
N PRO A 309 4.16 -21.14 1.45
CA PRO A 309 4.57 -20.28 2.56
C PRO A 309 6.08 -20.04 2.61
N ALA A 310 6.89 -21.00 2.14
CA ALA A 310 8.35 -20.85 2.11
C ALA A 310 8.78 -19.76 1.14
N LYS A 311 8.16 -19.68 -0.05
CA LYS A 311 8.44 -18.61 -1.03
C LYS A 311 8.03 -17.24 -0.53
N ALA A 312 6.83 -17.12 0.06
CA ALA A 312 6.36 -15.86 0.62
C ALA A 312 7.30 -15.32 1.70
N MET A 313 7.75 -16.19 2.60
CA MET A 313 8.70 -15.81 3.65
C MET A 313 10.10 -15.54 3.10
N ARG A 314 10.52 -16.27 2.06
CA ARG A 314 11.82 -16.07 1.42
C ARG A 314 12.00 -14.63 0.94
N VAL A 315 11.02 -14.04 0.25
CA VAL A 315 11.10 -12.65 -0.23
C VAL A 315 11.36 -11.67 0.92
N SER A 316 10.67 -11.83 2.04
CA SER A 316 10.93 -11.01 3.23
C SER A 316 12.32 -11.26 3.83
N MET A 317 12.82 -12.51 3.79
CA MET A 317 14.18 -12.85 4.22
C MET A 317 15.23 -12.21 3.30
N LEU A 318 15.00 -12.18 1.97
CA LEU A 318 15.89 -11.53 1.01
C LEU A 318 16.01 -10.03 1.29
N GLU A 319 14.89 -9.33 1.49
CA GLU A 319 14.90 -7.89 1.82
C GLU A 319 15.69 -7.63 3.10
N ARG A 320 15.41 -8.40 4.16
CA ARG A 320 16.12 -8.25 5.44
C ARG A 320 17.62 -8.52 5.28
N TRP A 321 17.98 -9.58 4.53
CA TRP A 321 19.38 -9.93 4.28
C TRP A 321 20.14 -8.82 3.54
N LEU A 322 19.53 -8.26 2.49
CA LEU A 322 20.09 -7.14 1.76
C LEU A 322 20.38 -5.92 2.66
N ARG A 323 19.52 -5.70 3.66
CA ARG A 323 19.67 -4.53 4.56
C ARG A 323 20.68 -4.74 5.69
N PHE A 324 20.77 -5.94 6.25
CA PHE A 324 21.43 -6.15 7.54
C PHE A 324 22.59 -7.15 7.49
N GLU A 325 22.73 -7.94 6.44
CA GLU A 325 23.75 -8.99 6.37
C GLU A 325 24.69 -8.81 5.18
N GLY A 326 24.17 -8.87 3.95
CA GLY A 326 24.97 -8.87 2.73
C GLY A 326 25.26 -7.49 2.17
N GLY A 327 24.33 -6.55 2.34
CA GLY A 327 24.42 -5.23 1.71
C GLY A 327 23.87 -5.22 0.28
N PHE A 328 23.63 -4.03 -0.23
CA PHE A 328 23.04 -3.81 -1.55
C PHE A 328 24.02 -4.03 -2.71
N ASP A 329 25.32 -4.05 -2.41
CA ASP A 329 26.40 -4.27 -3.38
C ASP A 329 26.95 -5.72 -3.32
N ALA A 330 26.30 -6.60 -2.56
CA ALA A 330 26.72 -8.01 -2.48
C ALA A 330 26.59 -8.71 -3.83
N PRO A 331 27.42 -9.72 -4.15
CA PRO A 331 27.33 -10.46 -5.41
C PRO A 331 25.95 -11.07 -5.68
N GLU A 332 25.23 -11.45 -4.62
CA GLU A 332 23.88 -12.04 -4.69
C GLU A 332 22.76 -10.99 -4.83
N ALA A 333 23.07 -9.73 -4.57
CA ALA A 333 22.06 -8.66 -4.41
C ALA A 333 21.21 -8.49 -5.67
N GLU A 334 21.81 -8.49 -6.86
CA GLU A 334 21.07 -8.35 -8.13
C GLU A 334 20.01 -9.45 -8.28
N GLY A 335 20.37 -10.71 -8.03
CA GLY A 335 19.43 -11.82 -8.09
C GLY A 335 18.31 -11.71 -7.05
N TYR A 336 18.61 -11.20 -5.85
CA TYR A 336 17.63 -11.01 -4.80
C TYR A 336 16.66 -9.86 -5.11
N PHE A 337 17.14 -8.74 -5.65
CA PHE A 337 16.27 -7.66 -6.12
C PHE A 337 15.34 -8.14 -7.25
N GLU A 338 15.82 -8.92 -8.19
CA GLU A 338 14.99 -9.50 -9.26
C GLU A 338 13.94 -10.47 -8.71
N GLU A 339 14.30 -11.32 -7.74
CA GLU A 339 13.34 -12.23 -7.10
C GLU A 339 12.25 -11.45 -6.34
N ILE A 340 12.61 -10.42 -5.58
CA ILE A 340 11.65 -9.54 -4.88
C ILE A 340 10.74 -8.84 -5.89
N ARG A 341 11.31 -8.27 -6.95
CA ARG A 341 10.57 -7.58 -8.00
C ARG A 341 9.54 -8.48 -8.66
N ASP A 342 9.96 -9.68 -9.05
CA ASP A 342 9.12 -10.66 -9.72
C ASP A 342 7.95 -11.15 -8.85
N ASP A 343 8.13 -11.13 -7.53
CA ASP A 343 7.12 -11.55 -6.58
C ASP A 343 6.01 -10.50 -6.42
N TYR A 344 6.40 -9.23 -6.30
CA TYR A 344 5.44 -8.13 -6.08
C TYR A 344 4.91 -7.50 -7.37
N ALA A 345 5.73 -7.40 -8.41
CA ALA A 345 5.36 -6.76 -9.66
C ALA A 345 5.91 -7.51 -10.88
N PRO A 346 5.34 -8.68 -11.19
CA PRO A 346 5.79 -9.53 -12.30
C PRO A 346 5.83 -8.79 -13.62
N ARG A 347 6.91 -9.03 -14.41
CA ARG A 347 7.02 -8.47 -15.78
C ARG A 347 6.19 -9.24 -16.81
N ARG A 348 5.39 -10.23 -16.40
CA ARG A 348 4.52 -10.97 -17.30
C ARG A 348 3.46 -10.06 -17.91
N ARG A 349 3.38 -10.10 -19.24
CA ARG A 349 2.45 -9.28 -20.00
C ARG A 349 0.99 -9.49 -19.57
N SER A 350 0.57 -10.73 -19.35
CA SER A 350 -0.79 -11.05 -18.90
C SER A 350 -1.13 -10.40 -17.56
N TRP A 351 -0.21 -10.46 -16.59
CA TRP A 351 -0.39 -9.83 -15.30
C TRP A 351 -0.52 -8.30 -15.44
N GLN A 352 0.35 -7.70 -16.24
CA GLN A 352 0.33 -6.25 -16.47
C GLN A 352 -0.96 -5.80 -17.18
N GLU A 353 -1.44 -6.54 -18.18
CA GLU A 353 -2.71 -6.26 -18.86
C GLU A 353 -3.90 -6.39 -17.90
N ASN A 354 -3.92 -7.42 -17.04
CA ASN A 354 -4.96 -7.61 -16.04
C ASN A 354 -4.94 -6.50 -14.98
N VAL A 355 -3.75 -6.07 -14.51
CA VAL A 355 -3.61 -4.93 -13.58
C VAL A 355 -4.25 -3.67 -14.17
N LEU A 356 -3.94 -3.32 -15.42
CA LEU A 356 -4.50 -2.12 -16.06
C LEU A 356 -6.02 -2.20 -16.22
N THR A 357 -6.52 -3.34 -16.72
CA THR A 357 -7.96 -3.56 -16.92
C THR A 357 -8.73 -3.47 -15.61
N ASN A 358 -8.25 -4.18 -14.58
CA ASN A 358 -8.91 -4.22 -13.29
C ASN A 358 -8.81 -2.90 -12.52
N ALA A 359 -7.69 -2.18 -12.64
CA ALA A 359 -7.54 -0.86 -12.04
C ALA A 359 -8.50 0.16 -12.64
N LEU A 360 -8.62 0.22 -13.96
CA LEU A 360 -9.57 1.13 -14.63
C LEU A 360 -11.02 0.83 -14.23
N ALA A 361 -11.41 -0.44 -14.22
CA ALA A 361 -12.74 -0.84 -13.75
C ALA A 361 -12.98 -0.45 -12.27
N CYS A 362 -11.98 -0.59 -11.42
CA CYS A 362 -12.06 -0.19 -10.02
C CYS A 362 -12.21 1.33 -9.87
N TYR A 363 -11.47 2.13 -10.64
CA TYR A 363 -11.64 3.58 -10.65
C TYR A 363 -13.06 3.98 -11.10
N GLU A 364 -13.56 3.40 -12.18
CA GLU A 364 -14.93 3.66 -12.67
C GLU A 364 -15.98 3.39 -11.59
N GLN A 365 -15.91 2.21 -10.95
CA GLN A 365 -16.82 1.84 -9.85
C GLN A 365 -16.74 2.82 -8.68
N THR A 366 -15.52 3.18 -8.29
CA THR A 366 -15.28 4.08 -7.15
C THR A 366 -15.78 5.50 -7.46
N LEU A 367 -15.47 6.04 -8.64
CA LEU A 367 -15.89 7.38 -9.05
C LEU A 367 -17.41 7.49 -9.17
N ARG A 368 -18.08 6.47 -9.73
CA ARG A 368 -19.54 6.40 -9.75
C ARG A 368 -20.11 6.48 -8.33
N GLY A 369 -19.61 5.65 -7.43
CA GLY A 369 -20.06 5.65 -6.02
C GLY A 369 -19.78 6.96 -5.28
N LEU A 370 -18.67 7.64 -5.57
CA LEU A 370 -18.38 8.97 -5.04
C LEU A 370 -19.34 10.03 -5.58
N GLY A 371 -19.69 9.96 -6.86
CA GLY A 371 -20.69 10.83 -7.47
C GLY A 371 -22.04 10.68 -6.78
N GLU A 372 -22.50 9.45 -6.55
CA GLU A 372 -23.74 9.16 -5.81
C GLU A 372 -23.68 9.71 -4.36
N TRP A 373 -22.58 9.47 -3.65
CA TRP A 373 -22.39 9.97 -2.30
C TRP A 373 -22.38 11.51 -2.22
N THR A 374 -21.85 12.17 -3.26
CA THR A 374 -21.85 13.62 -3.38
C THR A 374 -23.28 14.16 -3.49
N GLN A 375 -24.11 13.56 -4.36
CA GLN A 375 -25.52 13.96 -4.56
C GLN A 375 -26.36 13.76 -3.30
N GLU A 376 -26.19 12.66 -2.57
CA GLU A 376 -26.87 12.44 -1.29
C GLU A 376 -26.56 13.55 -0.27
N GLY A 377 -25.31 14.02 -0.26
CA GLY A 377 -24.90 15.10 0.63
C GLY A 377 -25.50 16.46 0.25
N LEU A 378 -25.62 16.76 -1.03
CA LEU A 378 -26.24 17.98 -1.52
C LEU A 378 -27.76 18.01 -1.21
N ASN A 379 -28.44 16.89 -1.40
CA ASN A 379 -29.87 16.77 -1.10
C ASN A 379 -30.16 17.01 0.40
N LYS A 380 -29.32 16.42 1.30
CA LYS A 380 -29.46 16.62 2.76
C LYS A 380 -29.15 18.04 3.25
N ALA A 381 -28.43 18.84 2.48
CA ALA A 381 -28.12 20.22 2.80
C ALA A 381 -29.20 21.20 2.28
N ALA A 382 -30.05 20.75 1.36
CA ALA A 382 -31.14 21.52 0.77
C ALA A 382 -32.46 21.37 1.55
N ASP A 383 -32.61 20.30 2.34
CA ASP A 383 -33.71 20.07 3.29
C ASP A 383 -33.42 20.72 4.66
#